data_52c55c694b6e5e8499224400c76a508e
#
_entry.id   52c55c694b6e5e8499224400c76a508e
#
_cell.length_a   1.000
_cell.length_b   1.000
_cell.length_c   1.000
_cell.angle_alpha   90.00
_cell.angle_beta   90.00
_cell.angle_gamma   90.00
#
_symmetry.space_group_name_H-M   'P 1'
#
loop_
_entity.id
_entity.type
_entity.pdbx_description
1 polymer ?
#
loop_
_entity_poly.entity_id
_entity_poly.type
_entity_poly.pdbx_seq_one_letter_code
_entity_poly.pdbx_strand_id
1 'polypeptide(L)'
;MRLRVDILQVDQVTESYVNWFSNKEIVQYSVNQYKKFSFEGQCSYVESCLKNNDLDLYGIFDDTLHIGNIAINNLTTVHRRAELTYVVGDTRYWGKGVASFAVSKMVEFGKSKYKLNKLHAGLASANFRSKRVLEKNGFVLEGIRKKHR
;
A
#
# COMPACT_ATOMS: atom_id res chain seq x y z
N MET A 1 5.18 -19.70 -1.40
CA MET A 1 5.41 -18.29 -0.98
C MET A 1 5.35 -18.17 0.53
N ARG A 2 6.24 -17.38 1.07
CA ARG A 2 6.23 -17.07 2.50
C ARG A 2 5.96 -15.59 2.66
N LEU A 3 4.70 -15.22 2.54
CA LEU A 3 4.31 -13.82 2.57
C LEU A 3 4.33 -13.26 3.99
N ARG A 4 4.83 -12.04 4.13
CA ARG A 4 4.79 -11.30 5.38
C ARG A 4 4.64 -9.80 5.09
N VAL A 5 4.17 -9.07 6.09
CA VAL A 5 3.98 -7.63 6.02
C VAL A 5 4.66 -7.03 7.24
N ASP A 6 5.67 -6.21 7.03
CA ASP A 6 6.44 -5.56 8.09
C ASP A 6 6.72 -4.10 7.75
N ILE A 7 6.91 -3.28 8.77
CA ILE A 7 7.29 -1.87 8.56
C ILE A 7 8.54 -1.83 7.67
N LEU A 8 8.45 -1.05 6.60
CA LEU A 8 9.55 -0.95 5.64
C LEU A 8 10.66 -0.06 6.21
N GLN A 9 11.89 -0.56 6.13
CA GLN A 9 13.07 0.15 6.62
C GLN A 9 13.89 0.72 5.45
N VAL A 10 14.67 1.74 5.73
CA VAL A 10 15.49 2.41 4.69
C VAL A 10 16.45 1.43 4.03
N ASP A 11 17.06 0.54 4.80
CA ASP A 11 18.03 -0.42 4.26
C ASP A 11 17.38 -1.51 3.38
N GLN A 12 16.06 -1.52 3.29
CA GLN A 12 15.33 -2.46 2.43
C GLN A 12 14.99 -1.87 1.07
N VAL A 13 15.36 -0.61 0.81
CA VAL A 13 15.14 0.01 -0.50
C VAL A 13 16.12 -0.61 -1.51
N THR A 14 15.60 -1.02 -2.65
CA THR A 14 16.38 -1.66 -3.71
C THR A 14 16.13 -0.96 -5.04
N GLU A 15 17.01 -1.25 -6.01
CA GLU A 15 16.80 -0.77 -7.38
C GLU A 15 15.50 -1.32 -7.96
N SER A 16 15.15 -2.56 -7.62
CA SER A 16 13.88 -3.15 -8.06
C SER A 16 12.69 -2.34 -7.58
N TYR A 17 12.73 -1.93 -6.33
CA TYR A 17 11.67 -1.11 -5.75
C TYR A 17 11.54 0.22 -6.51
N VAL A 18 12.67 0.88 -6.77
CA VAL A 18 12.67 2.13 -7.52
C VAL A 18 12.08 1.91 -8.92
N ASN A 19 12.46 0.79 -9.55
CA ASN A 19 12.02 0.49 -10.91
C ASN A 19 10.53 0.18 -11.04
N TRP A 20 9.86 -0.18 -9.95
CA TRP A 20 8.40 -0.38 -10.00
C TRP A 20 7.70 0.86 -10.56
N PHE A 21 8.18 2.04 -10.19
CA PHE A 21 7.51 3.29 -10.53
C PHE A 21 7.84 3.76 -11.95
N SER A 22 8.71 3.02 -12.64
CA SER A 22 8.96 3.23 -14.06
C SER A 22 8.04 2.37 -14.92
N ASN A 23 7.34 1.41 -14.31
CA ASN A 23 6.46 0.49 -15.02
C ASN A 23 5.06 1.11 -15.13
N LYS A 24 4.63 1.39 -16.35
CA LYS A 24 3.33 2.02 -16.60
C LYS A 24 2.16 1.17 -16.11
N GLU A 25 2.30 -0.14 -16.11
CA GLU A 25 1.23 -1.01 -15.62
C GLU A 25 1.00 -0.84 -14.12
N ILE A 26 2.03 -0.46 -13.39
CA ILE A 26 1.95 -0.28 -11.94
C ILE A 26 1.44 1.10 -11.59
N VAL A 27 1.93 2.14 -12.28
CA VAL A 27 1.65 3.52 -11.88
C VAL A 27 0.48 4.16 -12.62
N GLN A 28 -0.10 3.49 -13.60
CA GLN A 28 -1.18 4.07 -14.41
C GLN A 28 -2.39 4.51 -13.60
N TYR A 29 -2.58 3.93 -12.42
CA TYR A 29 -3.70 4.26 -11.53
C TYR A 29 -3.28 5.16 -10.38
N SER A 30 -2.12 5.80 -10.51
CA SER A 30 -1.55 6.62 -9.46
C SER A 30 -1.04 7.93 -10.03
N VAL A 31 -1.05 8.99 -9.20
CA VAL A 31 -0.42 10.25 -9.58
C VAL A 31 1.08 10.10 -9.75
N ASN A 32 1.66 9.04 -9.21
CA ASN A 32 3.08 8.77 -9.31
C ASN A 32 3.56 8.51 -10.73
N GLN A 33 2.67 8.23 -11.65
CA GLN A 33 3.06 7.98 -13.04
C GLN A 33 3.79 9.14 -13.70
N TYR A 34 3.64 10.33 -13.14
CA TYR A 34 4.29 11.53 -13.68
C TYR A 34 5.55 11.94 -12.93
N LYS A 35 5.90 11.19 -11.90
CA LYS A 35 7.09 11.49 -11.09
C LYS A 35 8.27 10.65 -11.52
N LYS A 36 9.44 11.21 -11.35
CA LYS A 36 10.69 10.47 -11.54
C LYS A 36 11.15 9.97 -10.19
N PHE A 37 11.63 8.75 -10.15
CA PHE A 37 12.07 8.13 -8.92
C PHE A 37 13.55 7.78 -9.01
N SER A 38 14.25 7.96 -7.92
CA SER A 38 15.65 7.60 -7.79
C SER A 38 15.81 6.76 -6.53
N PHE A 39 16.93 6.04 -6.46
CA PHE A 39 17.25 5.26 -5.27
C PHE A 39 17.29 6.15 -4.04
N GLU A 40 18.02 7.26 -4.13
CA GLU A 40 18.16 8.20 -3.02
C GLU A 40 16.83 8.82 -2.61
N GLY A 41 16.01 9.16 -3.60
CA GLY A 41 14.68 9.71 -3.34
C GLY A 41 13.78 8.72 -2.63
N GLN A 42 13.86 7.43 -2.99
CA GLN A 42 13.08 6.41 -2.31
C GLN A 42 13.56 6.19 -0.87
N CYS A 43 14.86 6.23 -0.64
CA CYS A 43 15.39 6.14 0.72
C CYS A 43 14.88 7.29 1.58
N SER A 44 14.88 8.50 1.03
CA SER A 44 14.38 9.68 1.74
C SER A 44 12.89 9.58 2.03
N TYR A 45 12.13 9.05 1.08
CA TYR A 45 10.71 8.84 1.25
C TYR A 45 10.42 7.87 2.39
N VAL A 46 11.10 6.72 2.39
CA VAL A 46 10.92 5.71 3.45
C VAL A 46 11.31 6.29 4.80
N GLU A 47 12.40 7.05 4.86
CA GLU A 47 12.83 7.69 6.10
C GLU A 47 11.75 8.65 6.60
N SER A 48 11.16 9.45 5.72
CA SER A 48 10.10 10.38 6.12
C SER A 48 8.85 9.64 6.61
N CYS A 49 8.53 8.51 6.01
CA CYS A 49 7.42 7.70 6.48
C CYS A 49 7.66 7.15 7.89
N LEU A 50 8.88 6.74 8.17
CA LEU A 50 9.23 6.23 9.50
C LEU A 50 9.09 7.28 10.59
N LYS A 51 9.20 8.55 10.22
CA LYS A 51 9.06 9.68 11.17
C LYS A 51 7.65 10.25 11.21
N ASN A 52 6.76 9.79 10.35
CA ASN A 52 5.42 10.34 10.23
C ASN A 52 4.45 9.61 11.14
N ASN A 53 3.86 10.33 12.10
CA ASN A 53 2.92 9.74 13.03
C ASN A 53 1.55 9.44 12.43
N ASP A 54 1.25 10.01 11.27
CA ASP A 54 -0.05 9.87 10.61
C ASP A 54 -0.10 8.74 9.60
N LEU A 55 1.05 8.11 9.33
CA LEU A 55 1.17 7.10 8.29
C LEU A 55 2.17 6.03 8.69
N ASP A 56 1.81 4.77 8.46
CA ASP A 56 2.76 3.68 8.55
C ASP A 56 2.87 3.02 7.17
N LEU A 57 4.10 2.87 6.70
CA LEU A 57 4.39 2.22 5.43
C LEU A 57 4.95 0.83 5.70
N TYR A 58 4.25 -0.18 5.19
CA TYR A 58 4.67 -1.56 5.32
C TYR A 58 5.19 -2.08 3.98
N GLY A 59 6.22 -2.89 4.04
CA GLY A 59 6.63 -3.67 2.87
C GLY A 59 5.92 -5.01 2.87
N ILE A 60 5.64 -5.50 1.68
CA ILE A 60 5.11 -6.84 1.49
C ILE A 60 6.27 -7.68 0.96
N PHE A 61 6.54 -8.80 1.63
CA PHE A 61 7.70 -9.63 1.31
C PHE A 61 7.30 -11.07 1.05
N ASP A 62 8.01 -11.70 0.11
CA ASP A 62 8.03 -13.15 -0.02
C ASP A 62 9.39 -13.56 0.53
N ASP A 63 9.40 -14.11 1.75
CA ASP A 63 10.60 -14.38 2.51
C ASP A 63 11.41 -13.06 2.66
N THR A 64 12.57 -12.92 2.01
CA THR A 64 13.36 -11.69 2.06
C THR A 64 13.16 -10.78 0.85
N LEU A 65 12.42 -11.23 -0.14
CA LEU A 65 12.22 -10.46 -1.36
C LEU A 65 11.10 -9.45 -1.20
N HIS A 66 11.41 -8.18 -1.37
CA HIS A 66 10.44 -7.09 -1.29
C HIS A 66 9.62 -7.06 -2.60
N ILE A 67 8.33 -7.30 -2.52
CA ILE A 67 7.47 -7.44 -3.71
C ILE A 67 6.35 -6.42 -3.80
N GLY A 68 6.10 -5.68 -2.74
CA GLY A 68 5.04 -4.68 -2.75
C GLY A 68 5.08 -3.82 -1.50
N ASN A 69 4.17 -2.85 -1.45
CA ASN A 69 3.99 -1.99 -0.29
C ASN A 69 2.51 -1.86 0.03
N ILE A 70 2.22 -1.67 1.30
CA ILE A 70 0.89 -1.28 1.73
C ILE A 70 1.04 -0.26 2.85
N ALA A 71 0.31 0.84 2.74
CA ALA A 71 0.39 1.92 3.72
C ALA A 71 -0.97 2.16 4.34
N ILE A 72 -0.94 2.57 5.61
CA ILE A 72 -2.13 2.98 6.33
C ILE A 72 -1.95 4.45 6.70
N ASN A 73 -2.89 5.28 6.27
CA ASN A 73 -2.83 6.74 6.38
C ASN A 73 -3.93 7.29 7.28
N ASN A 74 -3.76 8.52 7.69
CA ASN A 74 -4.74 9.26 8.50
C ASN A 74 -4.94 8.66 9.88
N LEU A 75 -3.84 8.16 10.45
CA LEU A 75 -3.88 7.48 11.75
C LEU A 75 -4.18 8.41 12.91
N THR A 76 -3.91 9.71 12.75
CA THR A 76 -4.07 10.68 13.85
C THR A 76 -5.44 11.34 13.87
N THR A 77 -6.37 10.91 13.02
CA THR A 77 -7.70 11.52 13.00
C THR A 77 -8.51 11.12 14.25
N VAL A 78 -9.33 12.05 14.71
CA VAL A 78 -10.17 11.82 15.89
C VAL A 78 -11.28 10.80 15.63
N HIS A 79 -11.58 10.54 14.37
CA HIS A 79 -12.68 9.63 14.00
C HIS A 79 -12.26 8.16 13.96
N ARG A 80 -11.00 7.86 14.27
CA ARG A 80 -10.46 6.48 14.22
C ARG A 80 -10.72 5.80 12.89
N ARG A 81 -10.50 6.55 11.83
CA ARG A 81 -10.66 6.08 10.46
C ARG A 81 -9.32 6.17 9.77
N ALA A 82 -9.02 5.19 8.96
CA ALA A 82 -7.77 5.21 8.22
C ALA A 82 -8.01 4.81 6.78
N GLU A 83 -7.06 5.16 5.92
CA GLU A 83 -7.12 4.86 4.51
C GLU A 83 -5.97 3.93 4.16
N LEU A 84 -6.28 2.88 3.40
CA LEU A 84 -5.27 1.97 2.87
C LEU A 84 -4.92 2.32 1.44
N THR A 85 -3.63 2.27 1.13
CA THR A 85 -3.15 2.31 -0.24
C THR A 85 -2.14 1.19 -0.40
N TYR A 86 -2.09 0.54 -1.56
CA TYR A 86 -1.15 -0.55 -1.75
C TYR A 86 -0.76 -0.71 -3.20
N VAL A 87 0.38 -1.36 -3.42
CA VAL A 87 0.87 -1.71 -4.74
C VAL A 87 1.63 -3.03 -4.62
N VAL A 88 1.38 -3.95 -5.56
CA VAL A 88 2.21 -5.13 -5.73
C VAL A 88 3.14 -4.78 -6.89
N GLY A 89 4.36 -4.43 -6.56
CA GLY A 89 5.30 -3.89 -7.55
C GLY A 89 5.95 -4.94 -8.42
N ASP A 90 6.05 -6.17 -7.93
CA ASP A 90 6.61 -7.27 -8.70
C ASP A 90 5.47 -7.96 -9.46
N THR A 91 5.39 -7.71 -10.76
CA THR A 91 4.27 -8.20 -11.57
C THR A 91 4.18 -9.72 -11.65
N ARG A 92 5.26 -10.43 -11.35
CA ARG A 92 5.26 -11.89 -11.30
C ARG A 92 4.34 -12.43 -10.22
N TYR A 93 4.01 -11.60 -9.24
CA TYR A 93 3.14 -11.98 -8.12
C TYR A 93 1.69 -11.58 -8.32
N TRP A 94 1.37 -10.95 -9.43
CA TRP A 94 -0.01 -10.57 -9.71
C TRP A 94 -0.87 -11.82 -9.90
N GLY A 95 -2.09 -11.78 -9.37
CA GLY A 95 -3.01 -12.89 -9.45
C GLY A 95 -2.72 -14.05 -8.51
N LYS A 96 -1.78 -13.87 -7.57
CA LYS A 96 -1.38 -14.92 -6.64
C LYS A 96 -1.85 -14.70 -5.20
N GLY A 97 -2.75 -13.74 -5.00
CA GLY A 97 -3.33 -13.49 -3.68
C GLY A 97 -2.49 -12.62 -2.76
N VAL A 98 -1.41 -12.01 -3.26
CA VAL A 98 -0.53 -11.18 -2.44
C VAL A 98 -1.25 -9.98 -1.87
N ALA A 99 -1.97 -9.23 -2.70
CA ALA A 99 -2.69 -8.05 -2.23
C ALA A 99 -3.77 -8.43 -1.22
N SER A 100 -4.46 -9.53 -1.46
CA SER A 100 -5.47 -10.03 -0.53
C SER A 100 -4.87 -10.36 0.83
N PHE A 101 -3.71 -11.01 0.83
CA PHE A 101 -2.98 -11.32 2.06
C PHE A 101 -2.63 -10.03 2.80
N ALA A 102 -2.06 -9.05 2.10
CA ALA A 102 -1.64 -7.81 2.71
C ALA A 102 -2.81 -7.03 3.30
N VAL A 103 -3.92 -6.94 2.57
CA VAL A 103 -5.12 -6.25 3.06
C VAL A 103 -5.66 -6.95 4.30
N SER A 104 -5.66 -8.29 4.31
CA SER A 104 -6.11 -9.05 5.49
C SER A 104 -5.26 -8.75 6.71
N LYS A 105 -3.95 -8.63 6.53
CA LYS A 105 -3.04 -8.28 7.62
C LYS A 105 -3.34 -6.88 8.15
N MET A 106 -3.64 -5.94 7.27
CA MET A 106 -3.95 -4.58 7.69
C MET A 106 -5.30 -4.50 8.41
N VAL A 107 -6.24 -5.35 8.06
CA VAL A 107 -7.50 -5.46 8.81
C VAL A 107 -7.21 -5.91 10.25
N GLU A 108 -6.36 -6.92 10.42
CA GLU A 108 -5.96 -7.38 11.75
C GLU A 108 -5.29 -6.25 12.54
N PHE A 109 -4.34 -5.55 11.93
CA PHE A 109 -3.64 -4.44 12.57
C PHE A 109 -4.60 -3.31 12.91
N GLY A 110 -5.55 -3.04 12.03
CA GLY A 110 -6.55 -2.00 12.28
C GLY A 110 -7.32 -2.27 13.55
N LYS A 111 -7.66 -3.52 13.79
CA LYS A 111 -8.41 -3.90 14.98
C LYS A 111 -7.53 -3.98 16.22
N SER A 112 -6.36 -4.58 16.12
CA SER A 112 -5.53 -4.88 17.29
C SER A 112 -4.51 -3.79 17.61
N LYS A 113 -3.79 -3.29 16.61
CA LYS A 113 -2.72 -2.32 16.83
C LYS A 113 -3.23 -0.89 16.82
N TYR A 114 -4.09 -0.54 15.88
CA TYR A 114 -4.53 0.84 15.69
C TYR A 114 -5.88 1.16 16.33
N LYS A 115 -6.62 0.15 16.72
CA LYS A 115 -7.94 0.33 17.35
C LYS A 115 -8.88 1.20 16.51
N LEU A 116 -8.90 0.93 15.21
CA LEU A 116 -9.68 1.72 14.27
C LEU A 116 -11.15 1.28 14.24
N ASN A 117 -12.04 2.25 14.01
CA ASN A 117 -13.45 1.98 13.77
C ASN A 117 -13.70 1.64 12.31
N LYS A 118 -12.87 2.15 11.40
CA LYS A 118 -13.13 2.03 9.98
C LYS A 118 -11.86 2.07 9.17
N LEU A 119 -11.81 1.24 8.14
CA LEU A 119 -10.77 1.26 7.12
C LEU A 119 -11.44 1.45 5.77
N HIS A 120 -10.85 2.26 4.92
CA HIS A 120 -11.32 2.41 3.56
C HIS A 120 -10.11 2.54 2.62
N ALA A 121 -10.34 2.33 1.35
CA ALA A 121 -9.26 2.42 0.37
C ALA A 121 -9.50 3.59 -0.57
N GLY A 122 -8.45 4.40 -0.74
CA GLY A 122 -8.47 5.51 -1.69
C GLY A 122 -7.94 5.05 -3.03
N LEU A 123 -8.71 4.26 -3.74
CA LEU A 123 -8.28 3.67 -4.99
C LEU A 123 -8.81 4.39 -6.20
N ALA A 124 -8.07 4.31 -7.30
CA ALA A 124 -8.61 4.68 -8.59
C ALA A 124 -9.71 3.69 -8.96
N SER A 125 -10.86 4.22 -9.36
CA SER A 125 -12.03 3.39 -9.62
C SER A 125 -11.85 2.38 -10.75
N ALA A 126 -10.90 2.62 -11.63
CA ALA A 126 -10.66 1.75 -12.78
C ALA A 126 -9.85 0.50 -12.43
N ASN A 127 -9.33 0.39 -11.23
CA ASN A 127 -8.51 -0.75 -10.85
C ASN A 127 -9.36 -1.90 -10.34
N PHE A 128 -9.78 -2.76 -11.27
CA PHE A 128 -10.66 -3.90 -10.95
C PHE A 128 -10.03 -4.93 -10.03
N ARG A 129 -8.72 -5.11 -10.13
CA ARG A 129 -8.03 -6.07 -9.27
C ARG A 129 -8.10 -5.64 -7.82
N SER A 130 -7.84 -4.37 -7.59
CA SER A 130 -7.91 -3.80 -6.25
C SER A 130 -9.33 -3.85 -5.70
N LYS A 131 -10.33 -3.58 -6.53
CA LYS A 131 -11.72 -3.66 -6.13
C LYS A 131 -12.07 -5.06 -5.62
N ARG A 132 -11.67 -6.09 -6.37
CA ARG A 132 -11.94 -7.47 -5.98
C ARG A 132 -11.28 -7.84 -4.66
N VAL A 133 -10.04 -7.41 -4.47
CA VAL A 133 -9.31 -7.68 -3.23
C VAL A 133 -10.05 -7.09 -2.04
N LEU A 134 -10.49 -5.86 -2.17
CA LEU A 134 -11.20 -5.18 -1.09
C LEU A 134 -12.53 -5.83 -0.77
N GLU A 135 -13.31 -6.15 -1.78
CA GLU A 135 -14.61 -6.79 -1.59
C GLU A 135 -14.45 -8.15 -0.92
N LYS A 136 -13.42 -8.88 -1.29
CA LYS A 136 -13.11 -10.19 -0.71
C LYS A 136 -12.81 -10.10 0.80
N ASN A 137 -12.28 -8.96 1.23
CA ASN A 137 -11.95 -8.72 2.63
C ASN A 137 -13.02 -7.91 3.37
N GLY A 138 -14.20 -7.73 2.77
CA GLY A 138 -15.31 -7.07 3.42
C GLY A 138 -15.29 -5.56 3.36
N PHE A 139 -14.44 -4.98 2.53
CA PHE A 139 -14.38 -3.53 2.37
C PHE A 139 -15.32 -3.04 1.28
N VAL A 140 -15.80 -1.81 1.47
CA VAL A 140 -16.54 -1.10 0.43
C VAL A 140 -15.54 -0.22 -0.29
N LEU A 141 -15.59 -0.24 -1.62
CA LEU A 141 -14.70 0.58 -2.43
C LEU A 141 -15.07 2.06 -2.29
N GLU A 142 -14.09 2.85 -1.85
CA GLU A 142 -14.26 4.29 -1.66
C GLU A 142 -13.81 5.10 -2.88
N GLY A 143 -13.58 4.44 -4.02
CA GLY A 143 -13.15 5.11 -5.24
C GLY A 143 -14.09 6.21 -5.70
N ILE A 144 -15.34 6.09 -5.35
CA ILE A 144 -16.34 7.11 -5.66
C ILE A 144 -16.10 8.44 -4.99
N ARG A 145 -15.20 8.50 -4.00
CA ARG A 145 -14.85 9.74 -3.32
C ARG A 145 -14.38 10.81 -4.28
N LYS A 146 -13.79 10.42 -5.37
CA LYS A 146 -13.34 11.37 -6.38
C LYS A 146 -14.48 12.18 -6.97
N LYS A 147 -15.70 11.72 -6.80
CA LYS A 147 -16.89 12.45 -7.25
C LYS A 147 -17.18 13.67 -6.40
N HIS A 148 -16.54 13.75 -5.25
CA HIS A 148 -16.75 14.85 -4.32
C HIS A 148 -15.83 16.04 -4.58
N ARG A 149 -15.03 15.93 -5.59
CA ARG A 149 -14.14 17.03 -5.98
C ARG A 149 -14.89 18.08 -6.76
#